data_58afccc4507d7a64a9585f266b3153e4
#
_entry.id   58afccc4507d7a64a9585f266b3153e4
#
_cell.length_a   1.000
_cell.length_b   1.000
_cell.length_c   1.000
_cell.angle_alpha   90.00
_cell.angle_beta   90.00
_cell.angle_gamma   90.00
#
_symmetry.space_group_name_H-M   'P 1'
#
loop_
_entity.id
_entity.type
_entity.pdbx_description
1 polymer ?
#
loop_
_entity_poly.entity_id
_entity_poly.type
_entity_poly.pdbx_seq_one_letter_code
_entity_poly.pdbx_strand_id
1 'polypeptide(L)'
;QSNYGSAGVDALSIGNATIFLQRAKRKIRELAYNFDTDGYTAPDLTILADHISDSGIIDMSYQQEPYSIVWCVRNDGVMSGLTYNRLENVVAWHRHIFGGKSDTGKVIKQQKISFTSNSTNVNTTSNQITITGHGLATADPVYYYAGSNVIGGLSNSKVYYVISVDANNIKLATS
;
A
#
# COMPACT_ATOMS: atom_id res chain seq x y z
N GLN A 1 29.93 11.41 -15.01
CA GLN A 1 28.88 12.09 -14.22
C GLN A 1 27.54 11.84 -14.92
N SER A 2 26.54 11.37 -14.18
CA SER A 2 25.19 11.22 -14.71
C SER A 2 24.29 12.34 -14.17
N ASN A 3 23.40 12.87 -15.02
CA ASN A 3 22.44 13.92 -14.65
C ASN A 3 21.16 13.36 -13.99
N TYR A 4 21.10 12.05 -13.74
CA TYR A 4 19.86 11.41 -13.31
C TYR A 4 19.50 11.73 -11.85
N GLY A 5 20.47 11.79 -10.95
CA GLY A 5 20.25 11.98 -9.52
C GLY A 5 19.42 10.85 -8.89
N SER A 6 19.63 10.57 -7.62
CA SER A 6 18.80 9.65 -6.86
C SER A 6 17.72 10.39 -6.07
N ALA A 7 16.56 9.78 -5.90
CA ALA A 7 15.57 10.18 -4.90
C ALA A 7 16.05 9.78 -3.49
N GLY A 8 15.46 10.38 -2.44
CA GLY A 8 15.74 10.00 -1.05
C GLY A 8 15.05 8.70 -0.64
N VAL A 9 15.21 7.66 -1.46
CA VAL A 9 14.74 6.29 -1.23
C VAL A 9 15.96 5.39 -1.31
N ASP A 10 16.03 4.39 -0.45
CA ASP A 10 17.17 3.49 -0.38
C ASP A 10 17.36 2.74 -1.69
N ALA A 11 18.60 2.70 -2.17
CA ALA A 11 18.96 1.92 -3.35
C ALA A 11 19.07 0.43 -2.98
N LEU A 12 18.67 -0.43 -3.90
CA LEU A 12 18.64 -1.87 -3.69
C LEU A 12 19.81 -2.53 -4.42
N SER A 13 20.59 -3.32 -3.71
CA SER A 13 21.68 -4.10 -4.29
C SER A 13 21.16 -5.48 -4.71
N ILE A 14 21.20 -5.79 -6.00
CA ILE A 14 20.70 -7.06 -6.56
C ILE A 14 21.83 -7.66 -7.42
N GLY A 15 22.48 -8.69 -6.87
CA GLY A 15 23.65 -9.27 -7.51
C GLY A 15 24.78 -8.24 -7.68
N ASN A 16 25.20 -8.00 -8.92
CA ASN A 16 26.24 -7.03 -9.27
C ASN A 16 25.68 -5.69 -9.78
N ALA A 17 24.39 -5.45 -9.61
CA ALA A 17 23.71 -4.24 -10.01
C ALA A 17 23.10 -3.50 -8.81
N THR A 18 23.02 -2.19 -8.89
CA THR A 18 22.31 -1.35 -7.93
C THR A 18 21.09 -0.75 -8.59
N ILE A 19 19.92 -1.06 -8.07
CA ILE A 19 18.66 -0.50 -8.53
C ILE A 19 18.36 0.76 -7.71
N PHE A 20 18.11 1.87 -8.35
CA PHE A 20 17.81 3.13 -7.68
C PHE A 20 16.66 3.89 -8.34
N LEU A 21 15.97 4.68 -7.55
CA LEU A 21 14.90 5.56 -7.99
C LEU A 21 15.50 6.90 -8.42
N GLN A 22 15.23 7.34 -9.66
CA GLN A 22 15.64 8.64 -10.14
C GLN A 22 14.95 9.77 -9.36
N ARG A 23 15.62 10.93 -9.24
CA ARG A 23 15.16 12.10 -8.45
C ARG A 23 13.68 12.47 -8.68
N ALA A 24 13.18 12.38 -9.90
CA ALA A 24 11.79 12.69 -10.24
C ALA A 24 10.78 11.63 -9.76
N LYS A 25 11.23 10.55 -9.12
CA LYS A 25 10.41 9.47 -8.53
C LYS A 25 9.56 8.67 -9.52
N ARG A 26 9.79 8.80 -10.82
CA ARG A 26 9.01 8.10 -11.86
C ARG A 26 9.82 7.06 -12.63
N LYS A 27 11.14 7.06 -12.49
CA LYS A 27 12.02 6.16 -13.23
C LYS A 27 12.92 5.37 -12.30
N ILE A 28 12.91 4.06 -12.49
CA ILE A 28 13.84 3.15 -11.83
C ILE A 28 14.96 2.82 -12.80
N ARG A 29 16.18 2.93 -12.30
CA ARG A 29 17.38 2.68 -13.09
C ARG A 29 18.24 1.59 -12.46
N GLU A 30 18.89 0.85 -13.32
CA GLU A 30 19.94 -0.10 -12.96
C GLU A 30 21.31 0.59 -13.11
N LEU A 31 22.09 0.65 -12.07
CA LEU A 31 23.50 1.05 -12.14
C LEU A 31 24.36 -0.21 -12.12
N ALA A 32 25.05 -0.46 -13.20
CA ALA A 32 25.96 -1.58 -13.31
C ALA A 32 27.19 -1.22 -14.15
N TYR A 33 28.31 -1.88 -13.85
CA TYR A 33 29.50 -1.76 -14.67
C TYR A 33 29.30 -2.52 -15.98
N ASN A 34 29.65 -1.88 -17.09
CA ASN A 34 29.64 -2.47 -18.42
C ASN A 34 31.06 -2.57 -18.95
N PHE A 35 31.52 -3.77 -19.24
CA PHE A 35 32.83 -4.07 -19.71
C PHE A 35 33.09 -3.52 -21.12
N ASP A 36 32.08 -3.53 -22.00
CA ASP A 36 32.26 -3.12 -23.40
C ASP A 36 32.52 -1.61 -23.53
N THR A 37 31.99 -0.83 -22.58
CA THR A 37 32.12 0.63 -22.54
C THR A 37 33.15 1.10 -21.51
N ASP A 38 33.76 0.17 -20.77
CA ASP A 38 34.68 0.42 -19.65
C ASP A 38 34.12 1.50 -18.69
N GLY A 39 32.86 1.31 -18.30
CA GLY A 39 32.19 2.31 -17.49
C GLY A 39 30.88 1.85 -16.85
N TYR A 40 30.30 2.71 -16.01
CA TYR A 40 29.01 2.47 -15.43
C TYR A 40 27.90 2.96 -16.36
N THR A 41 26.93 2.10 -16.59
CA THR A 41 25.70 2.42 -17.33
C THR A 41 24.50 2.44 -16.39
N ALA A 42 23.49 3.24 -16.71
CA ALA A 42 22.27 3.34 -15.92
C ALA A 42 21.00 3.30 -16.80
N PRO A 43 20.72 2.13 -17.45
CA PRO A 43 19.53 1.97 -18.26
C PRO A 43 18.25 2.20 -17.45
N ASP A 44 17.19 2.63 -18.13
CA ASP A 44 15.87 2.88 -17.57
C ASP A 44 15.05 1.59 -17.63
N LEU A 45 14.72 1.04 -16.48
CA LEU A 45 13.90 -0.18 -16.34
C LEU A 45 12.39 0.09 -16.46
N THR A 46 11.98 1.34 -16.52
CA THR A 46 10.57 1.75 -16.64
C THR A 46 10.17 2.15 -18.06
N ILE A 47 11.08 2.09 -19.01
CA ILE A 47 10.89 2.66 -20.36
C ILE A 47 9.65 2.12 -21.10
N LEU A 48 9.31 0.84 -20.90
CA LEU A 48 8.13 0.20 -21.50
C LEU A 48 6.91 0.21 -20.57
N ALA A 49 7.03 0.79 -19.38
CA ALA A 49 6.04 0.74 -18.32
C ALA A 49 5.83 2.12 -17.62
N ASP A 50 6.04 3.21 -18.32
CA ASP A 50 5.92 4.58 -17.79
C ASP A 50 4.58 4.83 -17.09
N HIS A 51 3.49 4.21 -17.60
CA HIS A 51 2.14 4.30 -17.02
C HIS A 51 2.03 3.63 -15.64
N ILE A 52 2.94 2.71 -15.32
CA ILE A 52 2.94 2.02 -14.01
C ILE A 52 3.54 2.92 -12.92
N SER A 53 4.52 3.76 -13.27
CA SER A 53 5.20 4.66 -12.32
C SER A 53 4.68 6.10 -12.34
N ASP A 54 3.58 6.36 -13.00
CA ASP A 54 3.03 7.68 -13.33
C ASP A 54 2.77 8.55 -12.10
N SER A 55 2.19 7.98 -11.04
CA SER A 55 1.91 8.67 -9.78
C SER A 55 3.16 8.92 -8.93
N GLY A 56 4.31 8.40 -9.33
CA GLY A 56 5.56 8.45 -8.57
C GLY A 56 5.68 7.33 -7.53
N ILE A 57 6.91 6.91 -7.30
CA ILE A 57 7.29 5.86 -6.34
C ILE A 57 7.82 6.54 -5.08
N ILE A 58 7.37 6.09 -3.91
CA ILE A 58 7.74 6.66 -2.61
C ILE A 58 8.62 5.75 -1.78
N ASP A 59 8.59 4.44 -2.05
CA ASP A 59 9.41 3.45 -1.34
C ASP A 59 9.65 2.22 -2.20
N MET A 60 10.74 1.48 -1.93
CA MET A 60 11.11 0.28 -2.65
C MET A 60 11.69 -0.76 -1.69
N SER A 61 11.40 -2.03 -1.95
CA SER A 61 11.96 -3.17 -1.23
C SER A 61 12.23 -4.33 -2.16
N TYR A 62 13.24 -5.16 -1.86
CA TYR A 62 13.61 -6.30 -2.68
C TYR A 62 13.25 -7.63 -2.03
N GLN A 63 12.57 -8.46 -2.79
CA GLN A 63 12.28 -9.84 -2.47
C GLN A 63 13.17 -10.74 -3.34
N GLN A 64 14.00 -11.56 -2.71
CA GLN A 64 14.87 -12.49 -3.42
C GLN A 64 14.17 -13.81 -3.75
N GLU A 65 13.42 -14.36 -2.80
CA GLU A 65 12.76 -15.66 -2.89
C GLU A 65 11.24 -15.54 -2.77
N PRO A 66 10.44 -16.37 -3.43
CA PRO A 66 10.80 -17.39 -4.43
C PRO A 66 11.13 -16.82 -5.82
N TYR A 67 10.83 -15.55 -6.06
CA TYR A 67 11.12 -14.84 -7.31
C TYR A 67 11.76 -13.50 -7.02
N SER A 68 12.72 -13.11 -7.86
CA SER A 68 13.39 -11.80 -7.78
C SER A 68 12.43 -10.68 -8.17
N ILE A 69 11.89 -9.98 -7.18
CA ILE A 69 10.92 -8.91 -7.38
C ILE A 69 11.33 -7.67 -6.58
N VAL A 70 11.38 -6.53 -7.25
CA VAL A 70 11.45 -5.22 -6.60
C VAL A 70 10.03 -4.71 -6.40
N TRP A 71 9.61 -4.64 -5.16
CA TRP A 71 8.32 -4.07 -4.77
C TRP A 71 8.42 -2.56 -4.65
N CYS A 72 7.48 -1.86 -5.25
CA CYS A 72 7.44 -0.41 -5.28
C CYS A 72 6.10 0.08 -4.75
N VAL A 73 6.15 0.94 -3.73
CA VAL A 73 4.96 1.63 -3.23
C VAL A 73 4.80 2.93 -4.01
N ARG A 74 3.64 3.12 -4.61
CA ARG A 74 3.30 4.33 -5.36
C ARG A 74 2.62 5.37 -4.48
N ASN A 75 2.71 6.63 -4.89
CA ASN A 75 2.08 7.75 -4.17
C ASN A 75 0.53 7.69 -4.16
N ASP A 76 -0.08 6.95 -5.08
CA ASP A 76 -1.53 6.71 -5.14
C ASP A 76 -1.99 5.48 -4.34
N GLY A 77 -1.12 4.87 -3.54
CA GLY A 77 -1.43 3.71 -2.72
C GLY A 77 -1.48 2.38 -3.47
N VAL A 78 -1.17 2.36 -4.75
CA VAL A 78 -1.02 1.13 -5.53
C VAL A 78 0.37 0.56 -5.30
N MET A 79 0.48 -0.75 -5.14
CA MET A 79 1.76 -1.44 -5.13
C MET A 79 2.07 -1.98 -6.53
N SER A 80 3.27 -1.71 -7.01
CA SER A 80 3.78 -2.27 -8.26
C SER A 80 4.93 -3.21 -7.96
N GLY A 81 5.07 -4.25 -8.78
CA GLY A 81 6.20 -5.14 -8.72
C GLY A 81 6.97 -5.11 -10.03
N LEU A 82 8.28 -5.10 -9.92
CA LEU A 82 9.21 -5.28 -11.03
C LEU A 82 9.87 -6.64 -10.87
N THR A 83 9.47 -7.62 -11.68
CA THR A 83 10.21 -8.86 -11.81
C THR A 83 11.49 -8.57 -12.55
N TYR A 84 12.62 -8.78 -11.90
CA TYR A 84 13.93 -8.42 -12.40
C TYR A 84 14.87 -9.61 -12.35
N ASN A 85 15.29 -10.08 -13.52
CA ASN A 85 16.34 -11.09 -13.68
C ASN A 85 17.29 -10.64 -14.79
N ARG A 86 18.46 -10.17 -14.39
CA ARG A 86 19.43 -9.62 -15.32
C ARG A 86 20.03 -10.67 -16.24
N LEU A 87 20.28 -11.87 -15.74
CA LEU A 87 20.89 -12.95 -16.51
C LEU A 87 19.99 -13.41 -17.65
N GLU A 88 18.69 -13.42 -17.41
CA GLU A 88 17.68 -13.82 -18.38
C GLU A 88 17.07 -12.64 -19.15
N ASN A 89 17.59 -11.43 -18.94
CA ASN A 89 17.05 -10.18 -19.52
C ASN A 89 15.55 -9.95 -19.23
N VAL A 90 15.07 -10.38 -18.07
CA VAL A 90 13.68 -10.19 -17.68
C VAL A 90 13.52 -8.88 -16.91
N VAL A 91 12.71 -7.98 -17.49
CA VAL A 91 12.27 -6.74 -16.87
C VAL A 91 10.76 -6.65 -17.10
N ALA A 92 9.96 -7.10 -16.14
CA ALA A 92 8.52 -7.21 -16.28
C ALA A 92 7.80 -6.50 -15.11
N TRP A 93 6.87 -5.62 -15.47
CA TRP A 93 6.11 -4.83 -14.52
C TRP A 93 4.69 -5.39 -14.32
N HIS A 94 4.24 -5.38 -13.08
CA HIS A 94 2.88 -5.75 -12.72
C HIS A 94 2.34 -4.85 -11.60
N ARG A 95 1.02 -4.76 -11.47
CA ARG A 95 0.33 -3.97 -10.44
C ARG A 95 -0.46 -4.87 -9.50
N HIS A 96 -0.46 -4.48 -8.23
CA HIS A 96 -1.30 -5.10 -7.21
C HIS A 96 -2.21 -4.03 -6.61
N ILE A 97 -3.51 -4.24 -6.76
CA ILE A 97 -4.53 -3.38 -6.16
C ILE A 97 -5.00 -4.06 -4.88
N PHE A 98 -4.67 -3.47 -3.76
CA PHE A 98 -5.20 -3.91 -2.48
C PHE A 98 -6.58 -3.28 -2.29
N GLY A 99 -7.56 -4.10 -1.86
CA GLY A 99 -8.89 -3.58 -1.51
C GLY A 99 -8.78 -2.63 -0.31
N GLY A 100 -9.51 -1.52 -0.38
CA GLY A 100 -9.53 -0.47 0.64
C GLY A 100 -9.27 0.90 0.03
N LYS A 101 -9.65 1.96 0.73
CA LYS A 101 -9.25 3.33 0.39
C LYS A 101 -7.92 3.61 1.08
N SER A 102 -6.84 3.73 0.30
CA SER A 102 -5.64 4.40 0.75
C SER A 102 -5.79 5.88 0.42
N ASP A 103 -6.07 6.69 1.41
CA ASP A 103 -5.95 8.13 1.28
C ASP A 103 -4.46 8.48 1.45
N THR A 104 -3.83 8.89 0.34
CA THR A 104 -2.46 9.43 0.32
C THR A 104 -1.29 8.49 0.65
N GLY A 105 -1.33 7.21 0.26
CA GLY A 105 -0.15 6.32 0.38
C GLY A 105 0.31 6.05 1.83
N LYS A 106 -0.52 6.34 2.81
CA LYS A 106 -0.30 5.93 4.19
C LYS A 106 -0.57 4.44 4.33
N VAL A 107 0.40 3.73 4.89
CA VAL A 107 0.14 2.39 5.45
C VAL A 107 -1.08 2.52 6.35
N ILE A 108 -2.19 1.88 5.98
CA ILE A 108 -3.36 1.83 6.85
C ILE A 108 -2.92 1.06 8.09
N LYS A 109 -2.60 1.77 9.17
CA LYS A 109 -2.48 1.14 10.47
C LYS A 109 -3.85 0.54 10.75
N GLN A 110 -3.95 -0.78 10.80
CA GLN A 110 -5.15 -1.43 11.30
C GLN A 110 -5.34 -0.96 12.74
N GLN A 111 -6.18 0.03 12.92
CA GLN A 111 -6.53 0.50 14.26
C GLN A 111 -7.60 -0.43 14.81
N LYS A 112 -7.24 -1.19 15.84
CA LYS A 112 -8.22 -1.96 16.59
C LYS A 112 -8.97 -1.01 17.51
N ILE A 113 -10.24 -0.79 17.25
CA ILE A 113 -11.15 -0.05 18.13
C ILE A 113 -11.94 -1.09 18.93
N SER A 114 -11.88 -1.01 20.24
CA SER A 114 -12.60 -1.91 21.14
C SER A 114 -13.68 -1.13 21.91
N PHE A 115 -14.84 -1.71 22.03
CA PHE A 115 -15.92 -1.18 22.87
C PHE A 115 -16.67 -2.32 23.55
N THR A 116 -17.35 -2.03 24.64
CA THR A 116 -18.19 -3.01 25.35
C THR A 116 -19.59 -2.96 24.78
N SER A 117 -20.11 -4.07 24.26
CA SER A 117 -21.47 -4.17 23.76
C SER A 117 -22.47 -4.31 24.91
N ASN A 118 -22.92 -3.19 25.43
CA ASN A 118 -23.96 -3.09 26.46
C ASN A 118 -25.04 -2.06 26.03
N SER A 119 -26.09 -1.93 26.79
CA SER A 119 -27.19 -0.99 26.51
C SER A 119 -26.81 0.49 26.54
N THR A 120 -25.65 0.82 27.12
CA THR A 120 -25.12 2.18 27.11
C THR A 120 -24.42 2.50 25.76
N ASN A 121 -23.72 1.54 25.22
CA ASN A 121 -22.91 1.75 24.00
C ASN A 121 -23.60 1.28 22.72
N VAL A 122 -24.67 0.46 22.84
CA VAL A 122 -25.44 -0.02 21.68
C VAL A 122 -26.88 0.40 21.85
N ASN A 123 -27.29 1.38 21.08
CA ASN A 123 -28.68 1.85 21.06
C ASN A 123 -29.45 1.18 19.92
N THR A 124 -30.31 0.25 20.27
CA THR A 124 -31.12 -0.53 19.32
C THR A 124 -32.29 0.27 18.72
N THR A 125 -32.70 1.36 19.36
CA THR A 125 -33.79 2.22 18.84
C THR A 125 -33.29 3.11 17.72
N SER A 126 -32.06 3.68 17.86
CA SER A 126 -31.45 4.53 16.85
C SER A 126 -30.49 3.77 15.93
N ASN A 127 -30.24 2.47 16.19
CA ASN A 127 -29.24 1.63 15.50
C ASN A 127 -27.84 2.27 15.52
N GLN A 128 -27.41 2.75 16.68
CA GLN A 128 -26.13 3.43 16.85
C GLN A 128 -25.23 2.68 17.82
N ILE A 129 -23.93 2.76 17.54
CA ILE A 129 -22.86 2.28 18.42
C ILE A 129 -22.06 3.49 18.88
N THR A 130 -21.96 3.67 20.19
CA THR A 130 -21.18 4.75 20.79
C THR A 130 -19.75 4.27 21.03
N ILE A 131 -18.81 4.94 20.40
CA ILE A 131 -17.36 4.71 20.53
C ILE A 131 -16.71 6.08 20.59
N THR A 132 -16.35 6.54 21.78
CA THR A 132 -15.79 7.88 21.98
C THR A 132 -14.52 8.11 21.16
N GLY A 133 -14.53 9.16 20.35
CA GLY A 133 -13.36 9.56 19.55
C GLY A 133 -12.94 8.53 18.51
N HIS A 134 -13.89 7.85 17.86
CA HIS A 134 -13.60 6.74 16.94
C HIS A 134 -12.77 7.12 15.71
N GLY A 135 -12.78 8.37 15.27
CA GLY A 135 -12.00 8.85 14.14
C GLY A 135 -12.35 8.23 12.78
N LEU A 136 -13.49 7.52 12.68
CA LEU A 136 -13.95 6.88 11.45
C LEU A 136 -14.82 7.85 10.64
N ALA A 137 -14.68 7.81 9.32
CA ALA A 137 -15.51 8.55 8.38
C ALA A 137 -16.63 7.68 7.78
N THR A 138 -17.66 8.32 7.26
CA THR A 138 -18.71 7.61 6.51
C THR A 138 -18.09 6.93 5.28
N ALA A 139 -18.50 5.69 5.01
CA ALA A 139 -18.01 4.76 4.02
C ALA A 139 -16.67 4.09 4.36
N ASP A 140 -16.09 4.30 5.53
CA ASP A 140 -14.91 3.52 5.95
C ASP A 140 -15.30 2.05 6.14
N PRO A 141 -14.56 1.11 5.55
CA PRO A 141 -14.77 -0.30 5.79
C PRO A 141 -14.22 -0.69 7.17
N VAL A 142 -15.02 -1.39 7.95
CA VAL A 142 -14.63 -1.94 9.26
C VAL A 142 -14.92 -3.42 9.31
N TYR A 143 -14.02 -4.15 9.92
CA TYR A 143 -14.20 -5.57 10.17
C TYR A 143 -14.78 -5.76 11.58
N TYR A 144 -16.01 -6.23 11.66
CA TYR A 144 -16.66 -6.48 12.93
C TYR A 144 -16.24 -7.83 13.49
N TYR A 145 -15.67 -7.82 14.67
CA TYR A 145 -15.35 -9.02 15.43
C TYR A 145 -16.05 -8.96 16.79
N ALA A 146 -16.97 -9.89 17.02
CA ALA A 146 -17.64 -10.04 18.31
C ALA A 146 -16.74 -10.85 19.25
N GLY A 147 -16.63 -10.40 20.48
CA GLY A 147 -16.05 -11.19 21.54
C GLY A 147 -16.99 -12.34 21.96
N SER A 148 -17.56 -12.24 23.17
CA SER A 148 -18.44 -13.27 23.70
C SER A 148 -19.87 -13.21 23.12
N ASN A 149 -20.36 -12.03 22.76
CA ASN A 149 -21.72 -11.81 22.28
C ASN A 149 -21.76 -10.99 21.00
N VAL A 150 -22.54 -11.43 20.04
CA VAL A 150 -22.79 -10.72 18.78
C VAL A 150 -23.86 -9.67 19.00
N ILE A 151 -23.68 -8.46 18.49
CA ILE A 151 -24.72 -7.43 18.48
C ILE A 151 -25.84 -7.87 17.52
N GLY A 152 -27.10 -7.78 17.95
CA GLY A 152 -28.25 -8.14 17.13
C GLY A 152 -28.26 -7.39 15.79
N GLY A 153 -28.48 -8.11 14.70
CA GLY A 153 -28.42 -7.57 13.34
C GLY A 153 -27.03 -7.55 12.70
N LEU A 154 -25.96 -7.81 13.45
CA LEU A 154 -24.62 -7.95 12.91
C LEU A 154 -24.18 -9.42 12.87
N SER A 155 -23.29 -9.77 11.97
CA SER A 155 -22.66 -11.09 11.89
C SER A 155 -21.20 -10.98 12.28
N ASN A 156 -20.70 -11.91 13.08
CA ASN A 156 -19.29 -11.97 13.46
C ASN A 156 -18.40 -12.19 12.23
N SER A 157 -17.19 -11.63 12.26
CA SER A 157 -16.19 -11.80 11.20
C SER A 157 -16.67 -11.31 9.82
N LYS A 158 -17.45 -10.25 9.78
CA LYS A 158 -17.95 -9.65 8.55
C LYS A 158 -17.50 -8.18 8.40
N VAL A 159 -17.31 -7.77 7.16
CA VAL A 159 -17.04 -6.36 6.82
C VAL A 159 -18.34 -5.59 6.75
N TYR A 160 -18.34 -4.41 7.35
CA TYR A 160 -19.40 -3.41 7.30
C TYR A 160 -18.81 -2.06 6.90
N TYR A 161 -19.67 -1.16 6.48
CA TYR A 161 -19.30 0.23 6.17
C TYR A 161 -19.86 1.17 7.24
N VAL A 162 -19.02 2.10 7.65
CA VAL A 162 -19.39 3.08 8.68
C VAL A 162 -20.32 4.14 8.09
N ILE A 163 -21.34 4.52 8.86
CA ILE A 163 -22.07 5.77 8.71
C ILE A 163 -21.73 6.56 9.96
N SER A 164 -20.84 7.54 9.83
CA SER A 164 -20.46 8.43 10.94
C SER A 164 -21.60 9.39 11.24
N VAL A 165 -22.14 9.32 12.46
CA VAL A 165 -23.22 10.20 12.91
C VAL A 165 -22.62 11.46 13.54
N ASP A 166 -21.63 11.30 14.40
CA ASP A 166 -20.84 12.35 15.03
C ASP A 166 -19.48 11.81 15.50
N ALA A 167 -18.72 12.58 16.27
CA ALA A 167 -17.38 12.18 16.73
C ALA A 167 -17.36 10.92 17.63
N ASN A 168 -18.50 10.52 18.17
CA ASN A 168 -18.61 9.43 19.15
C ASN A 168 -19.61 8.34 18.73
N ASN A 169 -20.44 8.57 17.72
CA ASN A 169 -21.50 7.66 17.34
C ASN A 169 -21.41 7.26 15.86
N ILE A 170 -21.54 5.96 15.63
CA ILE A 170 -21.54 5.37 14.28
C ILE A 170 -22.76 4.46 14.08
N LYS A 171 -23.09 4.23 12.81
CA LYS A 171 -23.94 3.11 12.38
C LYS A 171 -23.13 2.22 11.43
N LEU A 172 -23.55 0.97 11.29
CA LEU A 172 -22.94 0.01 10.39
C LEU A 172 -23.94 -0.42 9.30
N ALA A 173 -23.48 -0.46 8.05
CA ALA A 173 -24.25 -0.90 6.88
C ALA A 173 -23.50 -2.00 6.14
N THR A 174 -24.22 -2.81 5.36
CA THR A 174 -23.64 -3.90 4.56
C THR A 174 -23.16 -3.44 3.17
N SER A 175 -23.58 -2.29 2.72
CA SER A 175 -23.20 -1.63 1.45
C SER A 175 -23.55 -0.15 1.54
#